data_4c9f88adfcd3113d2096e450a21f6d79
#
_entry.id   4c9f88adfcd3113d2096e450a21f6d79
#
_cell.length_a   1.000
_cell.length_b   1.000
_cell.length_c   1.000
_cell.angle_alpha   90.00
_cell.angle_beta   90.00
_cell.angle_gamma   90.00
#
_symmetry.space_group_name_H-M   'P 1'
#
loop_
_entity.id
_entity.type
_entity.pdbx_description
1 polymer ?
#
loop_
_entity_poly.entity_id
_entity_poly.type
_entity_poly.pdbx_seq_one_letter_code
_entity_poly.pdbx_strand_id
1 'polypeptide(L)'
;MHAEIRYPVFVLLLLLMAGCSAMRKGRTADVSVPSADASYSLILKNVAEDNITDSGFEIRKGSIELEGTELEGKFGLHARLNSKGDFYGSVRGPLGIELVRILMVDNDIAAIDRFNRKIYVGKKDQVLKRNGLPEDFMQIIFGDIPAGQDVTYIGSQNNEITVNSGDDEFRRIISVCIDEMKVCRQEIEAAESGRMIYMSFSNFREKEGRKYASEISVEEKKKMFHVKLYIDDLIYGYDSDIEFNLPSYTRESL
;
A
#
# COMPACT_ATOMS: atom_id res chain seq x y z
N MET A 1 8.42 27.65 -27.16
CA MET A 1 9.14 26.75 -26.22
C MET A 1 8.07 26.21 -25.28
N HIS A 2 7.35 25.13 -25.71
CA HIS A 2 6.33 24.49 -24.90
C HIS A 2 7.03 23.42 -24.07
N ALA A 3 7.18 23.67 -22.77
CA ALA A 3 7.50 22.62 -21.81
C ALA A 3 6.29 21.67 -21.77
N GLU A 4 6.43 20.52 -22.40
CA GLU A 4 5.50 19.41 -22.19
C GLU A 4 5.61 19.00 -20.72
N ILE A 5 4.66 19.45 -19.92
CA ILE A 5 4.48 18.95 -18.55
C ILE A 5 3.92 17.53 -18.68
N ARG A 6 4.85 16.58 -18.78
CA ARG A 6 4.55 15.15 -18.84
C ARG A 6 4.39 14.62 -17.41
N TYR A 7 3.13 14.32 -17.01
CA TYR A 7 2.74 13.24 -16.11
C TYR A 7 2.74 13.38 -14.57
N PRO A 8 1.83 14.14 -13.94
CA PRO A 8 1.59 13.96 -12.50
C PRO A 8 0.90 12.63 -12.15
N VAL A 9 0.08 12.06 -13.06
CA VAL A 9 -0.53 10.73 -12.87
C VAL A 9 0.50 9.62 -12.94
N PHE A 10 1.58 9.82 -13.70
CA PHE A 10 2.66 8.86 -13.82
C PHE A 10 3.35 8.54 -12.49
N VAL A 11 3.29 9.44 -11.53
CA VAL A 11 3.94 9.26 -10.22
C VAL A 11 3.14 8.35 -9.31
N LEU A 12 1.84 8.51 -9.25
CA LEU A 12 0.99 7.56 -8.52
C LEU A 12 0.87 6.23 -9.30
N LEU A 13 0.98 6.31 -10.64
CA LEU A 13 1.09 5.17 -11.53
C LEU A 13 2.52 4.59 -11.54
N LEU A 14 3.58 5.37 -11.29
CA LEU A 14 4.96 4.89 -11.12
C LEU A 14 5.12 4.03 -9.86
N LEU A 15 4.32 4.22 -8.85
CA LEU A 15 4.14 3.22 -7.80
C LEU A 15 3.68 1.88 -8.41
N LEU A 16 2.96 1.92 -9.53
CA LEU A 16 2.41 0.77 -10.24
C LEU A 16 3.20 0.36 -11.51
N MET A 17 4.03 1.20 -12.16
CA MET A 17 4.43 1.01 -13.56
C MET A 17 5.92 0.76 -13.85
N ALA A 18 6.82 0.69 -12.89
CA ALA A 18 8.23 0.57 -13.21
C ALA A 18 8.79 -0.83 -13.00
N GLY A 19 8.39 -1.77 -13.79
CA GLY A 19 8.94 -3.12 -13.85
C GLY A 19 9.60 -3.42 -15.19
N CYS A 20 10.88 -3.18 -15.31
CA CYS A 20 11.76 -3.84 -16.29
C CYS A 20 13.19 -3.81 -15.77
N SER A 21 13.72 -4.94 -15.28
CA SER A 21 15.14 -5.24 -15.42
C SER A 21 15.54 -6.62 -14.87
N ALA A 22 16.30 -7.27 -15.68
CA ALA A 22 17.38 -8.24 -15.54
C ALA A 22 17.47 -9.09 -14.26
N MET A 23 17.32 -10.39 -14.52
CA MET A 23 17.61 -11.53 -13.64
C MET A 23 18.96 -11.43 -12.93
N ARG A 24 18.96 -11.58 -11.61
CA ARG A 24 20.07 -12.12 -10.85
C ARG A 24 19.56 -13.20 -9.91
N LYS A 25 20.01 -14.45 -10.12
CA LYS A 25 19.80 -15.58 -9.23
C LYS A 25 20.37 -15.27 -7.84
N GLY A 26 19.53 -15.12 -6.83
CA GLY A 26 19.90 -15.09 -5.42
C GLY A 26 19.86 -16.49 -4.81
N ARG A 27 20.91 -16.85 -4.13
CA ARG A 27 21.10 -18.11 -3.40
C ARG A 27 20.19 -18.11 -2.17
N THR A 28 19.26 -19.05 -2.07
CA THR A 28 18.53 -19.36 -0.85
C THR A 28 19.47 -19.99 0.17
N ALA A 29 19.64 -19.35 1.33
CA ALA A 29 20.25 -19.96 2.50
C ALA A 29 19.14 -20.68 3.27
N ASP A 30 19.27 -22.01 3.39
CA ASP A 30 18.46 -22.83 4.31
C ASP A 30 18.76 -22.40 5.75
N VAL A 31 17.84 -21.71 6.37
CA VAL A 31 17.86 -21.41 7.80
C VAL A 31 16.91 -22.41 8.47
N SER A 32 17.47 -23.37 9.18
CA SER A 32 16.71 -24.28 10.06
C SER A 32 16.07 -23.46 11.19
N VAL A 33 14.74 -23.34 11.17
CA VAL A 33 13.95 -22.58 12.15
C VAL A 33 13.70 -23.42 13.39
N PRO A 34 13.97 -22.90 14.61
CA PRO A 34 13.55 -23.54 15.86
C PRO A 34 12.02 -23.61 15.96
N SER A 35 11.50 -24.64 16.64
CA SER A 35 10.08 -24.86 16.85
C SER A 35 9.40 -23.58 17.33
N ALA A 36 8.41 -23.14 16.57
CA ALA A 36 7.64 -21.93 16.80
C ALA A 36 7.04 -21.89 18.21
N ASP A 37 7.37 -20.86 18.95
CA ASP A 37 6.78 -20.59 20.24
C ASP A 37 5.29 -20.21 20.05
N ALA A 38 4.37 -20.89 20.70
CA ALA A 38 2.92 -20.66 20.55
C ALA A 38 2.49 -19.20 20.86
N SER A 39 3.36 -18.45 21.54
CA SER A 39 3.11 -17.06 21.92
C SER A 39 3.09 -16.08 20.74
N TYR A 40 3.94 -16.26 19.72
CA TYR A 40 3.94 -15.32 18.58
C TYR A 40 2.70 -15.51 17.68
N SER A 41 2.19 -16.74 17.55
CA SER A 41 0.98 -17.02 16.78
C SER A 41 -0.24 -16.31 17.36
N LEU A 42 -0.32 -16.23 18.70
CA LEU A 42 -1.38 -15.48 19.36
C LEU A 42 -1.25 -13.97 19.13
N ILE A 43 -0.02 -13.45 19.17
CA ILE A 43 0.23 -12.01 18.89
C ILE A 43 -0.18 -11.67 17.45
N LEU A 44 0.25 -12.46 16.47
CA LEU A 44 -0.12 -12.24 15.07
C LEU A 44 -1.62 -12.34 14.84
N LYS A 45 -2.29 -13.29 15.50
CA LYS A 45 -3.75 -13.42 15.44
C LYS A 45 -4.43 -12.17 15.98
N ASN A 46 -4.02 -11.67 17.15
CA ASN A 46 -4.61 -10.47 17.75
C ASN A 46 -4.38 -9.24 16.87
N VAL A 47 -3.18 -9.12 16.23
CA VAL A 47 -2.89 -8.03 15.28
C VAL A 47 -3.80 -8.13 14.06
N ALA A 48 -4.01 -9.33 13.50
CA ALA A 48 -4.88 -9.55 12.35
C ALA A 48 -6.37 -9.29 12.66
N GLU A 49 -6.84 -9.60 13.88
CA GLU A 49 -8.21 -9.30 14.32
C GLU A 49 -8.50 -7.78 14.36
N ASP A 50 -7.46 -6.95 14.42
CA ASP A 50 -7.57 -5.49 14.43
C ASP A 50 -7.19 -4.85 13.08
N ASN A 51 -7.22 -5.61 11.99
CA ASN A 51 -7.04 -5.10 10.63
C ASN A 51 -8.05 -4.02 10.29
N ILE A 52 -7.59 -2.88 9.76
CA ILE A 52 -8.49 -1.77 9.44
C ILE A 52 -9.23 -1.97 8.12
N THR A 53 -8.65 -2.73 7.20
CA THR A 53 -9.22 -2.97 5.86
C THR A 53 -10.40 -3.93 5.89
N ASP A 54 -10.48 -4.84 6.87
CA ASP A 54 -11.52 -5.88 6.93
C ASP A 54 -12.94 -5.31 7.10
N SER A 55 -13.07 -4.20 7.83
CA SER A 55 -14.35 -3.51 8.03
C SER A 55 -14.58 -2.34 7.08
N GLY A 56 -13.60 -2.05 6.23
CA GLY A 56 -13.58 -0.84 5.44
C GLY A 56 -13.33 0.43 6.28
N PHE A 57 -12.91 1.49 5.61
CA PHE A 57 -12.66 2.78 6.26
C PHE A 57 -12.83 3.96 5.30
N GLU A 58 -12.98 5.16 5.86
CA GLU A 58 -12.87 6.42 5.15
C GLU A 58 -11.82 7.31 5.81
N ILE A 59 -10.80 7.74 5.05
CA ILE A 59 -9.89 8.82 5.42
C ILE A 59 -10.56 10.12 4.99
N ARG A 60 -11.20 10.82 5.95
CA ARG A 60 -11.86 12.10 5.69
C ARG A 60 -10.89 13.24 5.54
N LYS A 61 -9.82 13.19 6.32
CA LYS A 61 -8.76 14.18 6.32
C LYS A 61 -7.42 13.49 6.41
N GLY A 62 -6.60 13.75 5.42
CA GLY A 62 -5.24 13.24 5.34
C GLY A 62 -4.43 14.03 4.34
N SER A 63 -3.16 13.71 4.25
CA SER A 63 -2.28 14.25 3.23
C SER A 63 -1.29 13.18 2.76
N ILE A 64 -0.84 13.36 1.53
CA ILE A 64 0.23 12.58 0.91
C ILE A 64 1.39 13.52 0.58
N GLU A 65 2.59 13.11 0.94
CA GLU A 65 3.84 13.80 0.59
C GLU A 65 4.64 12.91 -0.35
N LEU A 66 5.08 13.49 -1.45
CA LEU A 66 5.78 12.81 -2.53
C LEU A 66 7.17 13.40 -2.68
N GLU A 67 8.20 12.57 -2.65
CA GLU A 67 9.60 12.93 -2.84
C GLU A 67 10.24 12.05 -3.91
N GLY A 68 11.15 12.59 -4.70
CA GLY A 68 11.85 11.86 -5.76
C GLY A 68 10.98 11.53 -6.98
N THR A 69 9.92 12.26 -7.17
CA THR A 69 8.93 12.06 -8.23
C THR A 69 8.76 13.34 -9.03
N GLU A 70 8.13 13.28 -10.22
CA GLU A 70 7.84 14.48 -11.00
C GLU A 70 6.86 15.43 -10.30
N LEU A 71 6.04 14.90 -9.41
CA LEU A 71 5.10 15.66 -8.58
C LEU A 71 5.62 15.65 -7.13
N GLU A 72 6.51 16.56 -6.82
CA GLU A 72 7.03 16.73 -5.46
C GLU A 72 6.15 17.65 -4.64
N GLY A 73 6.01 17.34 -3.34
CA GLY A 73 5.31 18.16 -2.38
C GLY A 73 4.23 17.45 -1.59
N LYS A 74 3.48 18.25 -0.83
CA LYS A 74 2.41 17.76 0.04
C LYS A 74 1.04 18.13 -0.51
N PHE A 75 0.16 17.12 -0.61
CA PHE A 75 -1.17 17.21 -1.20
C PHE A 75 -2.22 16.69 -0.23
N GLY A 76 -3.45 17.17 -0.35
CA GLY A 76 -4.56 16.61 0.40
C GLY A 76 -4.90 15.20 -0.07
N LEU A 77 -5.25 14.32 0.86
CA LEU A 77 -5.69 12.95 0.60
C LEU A 77 -7.08 12.74 1.15
N HIS A 78 -7.95 12.15 0.34
CA HIS A 78 -9.22 11.57 0.74
C HIS A 78 -9.30 10.17 0.17
N ALA A 79 -9.60 9.18 0.99
CA ALA A 79 -9.65 7.79 0.54
C ALA A 79 -10.80 7.04 1.22
N ARG A 80 -11.31 6.02 0.53
CA ARG A 80 -12.34 5.10 1.01
C ARG A 80 -11.99 3.71 0.56
N LEU A 81 -12.15 2.77 1.45
CA LEU A 81 -12.10 1.34 1.18
C LEU A 81 -13.35 0.73 1.79
N ASN A 82 -14.10 -0.06 1.04
CA ASN A 82 -15.23 -0.79 1.59
C ASN A 82 -14.84 -2.23 1.98
N SER A 83 -15.74 -2.93 2.66
CA SER A 83 -15.51 -4.32 3.10
C SER A 83 -15.36 -5.32 1.96
N LYS A 84 -15.73 -4.96 0.73
CA LYS A 84 -15.53 -5.78 -0.49
C LYS A 84 -14.13 -5.62 -1.07
N GLY A 85 -13.33 -4.65 -0.57
CA GLY A 85 -12.01 -4.31 -1.09
C GLY A 85 -12.02 -3.32 -2.27
N ASP A 86 -13.19 -2.71 -2.57
CA ASP A 86 -13.22 -1.60 -3.52
C ASP A 86 -12.59 -0.36 -2.90
N PHE A 87 -11.85 0.37 -3.72
CA PHE A 87 -11.08 1.53 -3.26
C PHE A 87 -11.34 2.77 -4.11
N TYR A 88 -11.47 3.88 -3.41
CA TYR A 88 -11.45 5.23 -3.96
C TYR A 88 -10.36 6.03 -3.28
N GLY A 89 -9.48 6.65 -4.07
CA GLY A 89 -8.46 7.59 -3.59
C GLY A 89 -8.47 8.87 -4.40
N SER A 90 -8.42 10.03 -3.72
CA SER A 90 -8.38 11.36 -4.36
C SER A 90 -7.25 12.17 -3.77
N VAL A 91 -6.33 12.60 -4.64
CA VAL A 91 -5.24 13.51 -4.30
C VAL A 91 -5.61 14.90 -4.75
N ARG A 92 -5.53 15.87 -3.84
CA ARG A 92 -5.98 17.24 -4.05
C ARG A 92 -4.83 18.23 -3.86
N GLY A 93 -4.68 19.09 -4.82
CA GLY A 93 -3.74 20.20 -4.78
C GLY A 93 -4.26 21.38 -3.95
N PRO A 94 -3.60 22.55 -4.09
CA PRO A 94 -4.04 23.79 -3.49
C PRO A 94 -5.49 24.10 -3.84
N LEU A 95 -6.20 24.76 -2.93
CA LEU A 95 -7.62 25.12 -3.07
C LEU A 95 -8.58 23.92 -3.19
N GLY A 96 -8.11 22.70 -2.85
CA GLY A 96 -8.95 21.49 -2.89
C GLY A 96 -9.24 20.94 -4.29
N ILE A 97 -8.55 21.43 -5.31
CA ILE A 97 -8.70 20.95 -6.69
C ILE A 97 -8.18 19.51 -6.78
N GLU A 98 -9.03 18.59 -7.21
CA GLU A 98 -8.64 17.19 -7.44
C GLU A 98 -7.67 17.12 -8.62
N LEU A 99 -6.46 16.61 -8.36
CA LEU A 99 -5.41 16.38 -9.35
C LEU A 99 -5.49 14.98 -9.93
N VAL A 100 -5.61 14.00 -9.03
CA VAL A 100 -5.61 12.58 -9.37
C VAL A 100 -6.70 11.88 -8.60
N ARG A 101 -7.37 10.93 -9.26
CA ARG A 101 -8.28 9.97 -8.63
C ARG A 101 -7.89 8.56 -9.01
N ILE A 102 -7.91 7.65 -8.03
CA ILE A 102 -7.77 6.22 -8.25
C ILE A 102 -9.07 5.55 -7.88
N LEU A 103 -9.51 4.64 -8.73
CA LEU A 103 -10.65 3.76 -8.51
C LEU A 103 -10.20 2.32 -8.69
N MET A 104 -10.53 1.46 -7.74
CA MET A 104 -10.43 0.01 -7.86
C MET A 104 -11.77 -0.57 -7.45
N VAL A 105 -12.46 -1.21 -8.37
CA VAL A 105 -13.78 -1.81 -8.12
C VAL A 105 -13.77 -3.19 -8.75
N ASP A 106 -14.07 -4.20 -7.96
CA ASP A 106 -13.87 -5.60 -8.35
C ASP A 106 -12.43 -5.84 -8.87
N ASN A 107 -12.30 -6.21 -10.15
CA ASN A 107 -10.99 -6.37 -10.79
C ASN A 107 -10.63 -5.23 -11.75
N ASP A 108 -11.39 -4.14 -11.78
CA ASP A 108 -11.10 -2.98 -12.62
C ASP A 108 -10.34 -1.91 -11.84
N ILE A 109 -9.32 -1.33 -12.46
CA ILE A 109 -8.57 -0.21 -11.94
C ILE A 109 -8.57 0.95 -12.92
N ALA A 110 -8.77 2.16 -12.40
CA ALA A 110 -8.60 3.37 -13.18
C ALA A 110 -7.82 4.43 -12.39
N ALA A 111 -6.91 5.10 -13.07
CA ALA A 111 -6.28 6.32 -12.60
C ALA A 111 -6.70 7.48 -13.48
N ILE A 112 -7.30 8.51 -12.90
CA ILE A 112 -7.84 9.66 -13.59
C ILE A 112 -6.95 10.87 -13.32
N ASP A 113 -6.24 11.31 -14.35
CA ASP A 113 -5.49 12.55 -14.36
C ASP A 113 -6.41 13.72 -14.75
N ARG A 114 -6.78 14.52 -13.77
CA ARG A 114 -7.64 15.66 -13.97
C ARG A 114 -6.95 16.82 -14.70
N PHE A 115 -5.64 16.93 -14.49
CA PHE A 115 -4.86 18.02 -15.08
C PHE A 115 -4.66 17.81 -16.59
N ASN A 116 -4.23 16.59 -16.99
CA ASN A 116 -4.00 16.26 -18.38
C ASN A 116 -5.26 15.71 -19.10
N ARG A 117 -6.38 15.55 -18.40
CA ARG A 117 -7.63 14.98 -18.90
C ARG A 117 -7.43 13.59 -19.52
N LYS A 118 -6.71 12.74 -18.82
CA LYS A 118 -6.44 11.36 -19.21
C LYS A 118 -7.01 10.38 -18.21
N ILE A 119 -7.37 9.21 -18.70
CA ILE A 119 -7.78 8.07 -17.87
C ILE A 119 -6.93 6.89 -18.28
N TYR A 120 -6.30 6.29 -17.28
CA TYR A 120 -5.55 5.05 -17.44
C TYR A 120 -6.40 3.93 -16.83
N VAL A 121 -6.71 2.89 -17.62
CA VAL A 121 -7.56 1.78 -17.21
C VAL A 121 -6.87 0.43 -17.38
N GLY A 122 -7.19 -0.51 -16.53
CA GLY A 122 -6.62 -1.86 -16.60
C GLY A 122 -7.37 -2.84 -15.69
N LYS A 123 -6.88 -4.07 -15.65
CA LYS A 123 -7.31 -5.07 -14.67
C LYS A 123 -6.38 -5.02 -13.45
N LYS A 124 -6.95 -4.96 -12.25
CA LYS A 124 -6.22 -4.81 -10.99
C LYS A 124 -5.13 -5.88 -10.82
N ASP A 125 -5.48 -7.15 -11.00
CA ASP A 125 -4.55 -8.28 -10.92
C ASP A 125 -3.36 -8.13 -11.89
N GLN A 126 -3.63 -7.78 -13.16
CA GLN A 126 -2.60 -7.59 -14.17
C GLN A 126 -1.69 -6.40 -13.86
N VAL A 127 -2.27 -5.29 -13.41
CA VAL A 127 -1.53 -4.07 -13.05
C VAL A 127 -0.66 -4.34 -11.83
N LEU A 128 -1.17 -4.96 -10.79
CA LEU A 128 -0.40 -5.31 -9.60
C LEU A 128 0.75 -6.28 -9.95
N LYS A 129 0.46 -7.38 -10.64
CA LYS A 129 1.46 -8.38 -11.03
C LYS A 129 2.56 -7.79 -11.91
N ARG A 130 2.21 -7.02 -12.96
CA ARG A 130 3.19 -6.34 -13.83
C ARG A 130 4.14 -5.44 -13.05
N ASN A 131 3.66 -4.87 -11.95
CA ASN A 131 4.44 -3.97 -11.11
C ASN A 131 5.11 -4.65 -9.92
N GLY A 132 5.09 -5.98 -9.85
CA GLY A 132 5.68 -6.73 -8.76
C GLY A 132 5.03 -6.40 -7.42
N LEU A 133 3.70 -6.26 -7.39
CA LEU A 133 2.89 -6.01 -6.22
C LEU A 133 1.95 -7.18 -5.97
N PRO A 134 1.79 -7.65 -4.74
CA PRO A 134 0.87 -8.74 -4.41
C PRO A 134 -0.59 -8.28 -4.49
N GLU A 135 -1.51 -9.23 -4.64
CA GLU A 135 -2.95 -8.94 -4.78
C GLU A 135 -3.55 -8.25 -3.55
N ASP A 136 -3.04 -8.58 -2.36
CA ASP A 136 -3.40 -7.99 -1.08
C ASP A 136 -2.65 -6.69 -0.74
N PHE A 137 -2.05 -6.04 -1.74
CA PHE A 137 -1.26 -4.82 -1.57
C PHE A 137 -2.02 -3.71 -0.81
N MET A 138 -3.34 -3.62 -0.98
CA MET A 138 -4.15 -2.63 -0.25
C MET A 138 -4.19 -2.90 1.26
N GLN A 139 -4.23 -4.16 1.69
CA GLN A 139 -4.12 -4.52 3.11
C GLN A 139 -2.72 -4.17 3.64
N ILE A 140 -1.72 -4.53 2.86
CA ILE A 140 -0.32 -4.34 3.23
C ILE A 140 0.03 -2.86 3.40
N ILE A 141 -0.41 -1.97 2.50
CA ILE A 141 -0.10 -0.54 2.56
C ILE A 141 -0.70 0.16 3.78
N PHE A 142 -1.73 -0.42 4.39
CA PHE A 142 -2.31 0.08 5.63
C PHE A 142 -1.80 -0.64 6.89
N GLY A 143 -0.80 -1.51 6.75
CA GLY A 143 -0.17 -2.19 7.86
C GLY A 143 -0.99 -3.38 8.41
N ASP A 144 -1.89 -3.92 7.61
CA ASP A 144 -2.68 -5.09 7.98
C ASP A 144 -1.93 -6.39 7.64
N ILE A 145 -2.26 -7.45 8.36
CA ILE A 145 -1.77 -8.80 8.12
C ILE A 145 -2.88 -9.58 7.41
N PRO A 146 -2.69 -9.98 6.13
CA PRO A 146 -3.68 -10.78 5.43
C PRO A 146 -3.96 -12.11 6.15
N ALA A 147 -5.23 -12.49 6.22
CA ALA A 147 -5.64 -13.74 6.86
C ALA A 147 -5.18 -14.97 6.07
N GLY A 148 -4.86 -16.05 6.80
CA GLY A 148 -4.58 -17.37 6.20
C GLY A 148 -3.20 -17.49 5.56
N GLN A 149 -2.30 -16.55 5.77
CA GLN A 149 -0.92 -16.68 5.31
C GLN A 149 -0.09 -17.55 6.25
N ASP A 150 0.70 -18.43 5.66
CA ASP A 150 1.73 -19.15 6.41
C ASP A 150 2.82 -18.16 6.82
N VAL A 151 3.08 -18.08 8.12
CA VAL A 151 4.10 -17.22 8.69
C VAL A 151 5.14 -18.05 9.43
N THR A 152 6.41 -17.70 9.22
CA THR A 152 7.52 -18.32 9.91
C THR A 152 8.20 -17.29 10.80
N TYR A 153 8.34 -17.61 12.09
CA TYR A 153 9.04 -16.75 13.03
C TYR A 153 10.53 -16.62 12.66
N ILE A 154 11.04 -15.41 12.63
CA ILE A 154 12.46 -15.12 12.41
C ILE A 154 13.17 -14.80 13.73
N GLY A 155 12.57 -13.96 14.57
CA GLY A 155 13.16 -13.53 15.82
C GLY A 155 12.36 -12.45 16.54
N SER A 156 12.82 -12.11 17.74
CA SER A 156 12.32 -10.95 18.48
C SER A 156 13.47 -10.14 19.04
N GLN A 157 13.41 -8.83 18.89
CA GLN A 157 14.39 -7.90 19.41
C GLN A 157 13.72 -6.52 19.66
N ASN A 158 14.13 -5.83 20.72
CA ASN A 158 13.69 -4.48 21.02
C ASN A 158 12.16 -4.31 21.03
N ASN A 159 11.45 -5.29 21.63
CA ASN A 159 9.99 -5.30 21.69
C ASN A 159 9.28 -5.41 20.33
N GLU A 160 9.95 -5.96 19.34
CA GLU A 160 9.41 -6.29 18.02
C GLU A 160 9.50 -7.80 17.78
N ILE A 161 8.48 -8.36 17.15
CA ILE A 161 8.48 -9.71 16.60
C ILE A 161 8.60 -9.59 15.10
N THR A 162 9.56 -10.30 14.52
CA THR A 162 9.75 -10.36 13.07
C THR A 162 9.40 -11.75 12.56
N VAL A 163 8.56 -11.78 11.53
CA VAL A 163 8.16 -12.99 10.84
C VAL A 163 8.39 -12.86 9.35
N ASN A 164 8.62 -14.01 8.70
CA ASN A 164 8.60 -14.13 7.25
C ASN A 164 7.26 -14.67 6.80
N SER A 165 6.70 -14.09 5.77
CA SER A 165 5.48 -14.52 5.11
C SER A 165 5.67 -14.39 3.61
N GLY A 166 4.84 -15.04 2.83
CA GLY A 166 4.87 -14.92 1.37
C GLY A 166 4.78 -16.27 0.70
N ASP A 167 4.95 -16.23 -0.60
CA ASP A 167 4.86 -17.37 -1.51
C ASP A 167 6.05 -17.38 -2.48
N ASP A 168 5.96 -18.12 -3.56
CA ASP A 168 7.03 -18.20 -4.58
C ASP A 168 7.17 -16.90 -5.39
N GLU A 169 6.13 -16.05 -5.45
CA GLU A 169 6.14 -14.79 -6.18
C GLU A 169 6.62 -13.61 -5.30
N PHE A 170 6.28 -13.63 -4.00
CA PHE A 170 6.59 -12.53 -3.07
C PHE A 170 7.12 -13.03 -1.73
N ARG A 171 8.24 -12.50 -1.32
CA ARG A 171 8.76 -12.64 0.04
C ARG A 171 8.38 -11.40 0.84
N ARG A 172 7.88 -11.62 2.07
CA ARG A 172 7.55 -10.53 2.99
C ARG A 172 8.26 -10.72 4.31
N ILE A 173 8.77 -9.64 4.86
CA ILE A 173 9.25 -9.57 6.23
C ILE A 173 8.36 -8.60 6.96
N ILE A 174 7.69 -9.06 8.01
CA ILE A 174 6.74 -8.29 8.79
C ILE A 174 7.30 -8.14 10.20
N SER A 175 7.43 -6.90 10.69
CA SER A 175 7.78 -6.59 12.07
C SER A 175 6.58 -6.03 12.81
N VAL A 176 6.21 -6.67 13.91
CA VAL A 176 5.11 -6.27 14.79
C VAL A 176 5.69 -5.64 16.04
N CYS A 177 5.29 -4.42 16.35
CA CYS A 177 5.58 -3.75 17.62
C CYS A 177 4.64 -4.27 18.71
N ILE A 178 5.19 -4.93 19.74
CA ILE A 178 4.41 -5.60 20.79
C ILE A 178 3.63 -4.59 21.62
N ASP A 179 4.20 -3.43 21.96
CA ASP A 179 3.52 -2.39 22.75
C ASP A 179 2.31 -1.81 22.04
N GLU A 180 2.37 -1.71 20.70
CA GLU A 180 1.29 -1.19 19.90
C GLU A 180 0.31 -2.26 19.46
N MET A 181 0.73 -3.54 19.49
CA MET A 181 -0.01 -4.66 18.88
C MET A 181 -0.38 -4.38 17.42
N LYS A 182 0.58 -3.77 16.68
CA LYS A 182 0.42 -3.40 15.27
C LYS A 182 1.71 -3.66 14.50
N VAL A 183 1.56 -3.84 13.20
CA VAL A 183 2.70 -3.85 12.28
C VAL A 183 3.38 -2.50 12.29
N CYS A 184 4.70 -2.46 12.51
CA CYS A 184 5.50 -1.25 12.44
C CYS A 184 6.40 -1.18 11.22
N ARG A 185 6.73 -2.33 10.61
CA ARG A 185 7.49 -2.38 9.36
C ARG A 185 7.04 -3.55 8.49
N GLN A 186 7.12 -3.35 7.20
CA GLN A 186 6.99 -4.42 6.21
C GLN A 186 8.01 -4.22 5.10
N GLU A 187 8.58 -5.32 4.63
CA GLU A 187 9.42 -5.38 3.44
C GLU A 187 8.79 -6.37 2.48
N ILE A 188 8.65 -5.99 1.22
CA ILE A 188 8.17 -6.85 0.14
C ILE A 188 9.25 -6.96 -0.90
N GLU A 189 9.62 -8.19 -1.24
CA GLU A 189 10.52 -8.50 -2.34
C GLU A 189 9.76 -9.33 -3.39
N ALA A 190 9.65 -8.81 -4.61
CA ALA A 190 9.10 -9.55 -5.73
C ALA A 190 10.20 -10.44 -6.32
N ALA A 191 10.01 -11.77 -6.30
CA ALA A 191 11.01 -12.74 -6.70
C ALA A 191 11.47 -12.59 -8.15
N GLU A 192 10.56 -12.32 -9.07
CA GLU A 192 10.85 -12.18 -10.50
C GLU A 192 11.66 -10.91 -10.82
N SER A 193 11.27 -9.77 -10.29
CA SER A 193 11.88 -8.47 -10.61
C SER A 193 12.99 -8.06 -9.64
N GLY A 194 13.08 -8.69 -8.46
CA GLY A 194 13.92 -8.26 -7.35
C GLY A 194 13.58 -6.85 -6.86
N ARG A 195 12.34 -6.41 -7.08
CA ARG A 195 11.83 -5.14 -6.58
C ARG A 195 11.66 -5.25 -5.08
N MET A 196 12.15 -4.26 -4.35
CA MET A 196 12.03 -4.19 -2.89
C MET A 196 11.31 -2.92 -2.49
N ILE A 197 10.22 -3.08 -1.73
CA ILE A 197 9.44 -2.00 -1.16
C ILE A 197 9.54 -2.09 0.36
N TYR A 198 9.87 -0.97 0.99
CA TYR A 198 9.95 -0.83 2.43
C TYR A 198 8.80 0.05 2.90
N MET A 199 8.10 -0.41 3.94
CA MET A 199 7.03 0.35 4.57
C MET A 199 7.30 0.47 6.07
N SER A 200 7.03 1.64 6.61
CA SER A 200 7.01 1.86 8.05
C SER A 200 5.71 2.52 8.48
N PHE A 201 5.25 2.12 9.65
CA PHE A 201 3.99 2.53 10.24
C PHE A 201 4.28 3.12 11.62
N SER A 202 3.84 4.33 11.86
CA SER A 202 4.16 5.05 13.10
C SER A 202 3.03 5.99 13.52
N ASN A 203 3.24 6.65 14.64
CA ASN A 203 2.27 7.59 15.22
C ASN A 203 0.88 6.97 15.36
N PHE A 204 0.83 5.77 15.98
CA PHE A 204 -0.41 5.03 16.16
C PHE A 204 -1.42 5.83 16.97
N ARG A 205 -2.66 5.87 16.45
CA ARG A 205 -3.80 6.51 17.10
C ARG A 205 -4.89 5.49 17.31
N GLU A 206 -5.68 5.73 18.35
CA GLU A 206 -6.84 4.92 18.65
C GLU A 206 -8.12 5.69 18.33
N LYS A 207 -9.07 5.02 17.70
CA LYS A 207 -10.41 5.51 17.44
C LYS A 207 -11.40 4.35 17.51
N GLU A 208 -12.46 4.50 18.27
CA GLU A 208 -13.50 3.47 18.45
C GLU A 208 -12.94 2.12 18.94
N GLY A 209 -11.90 2.17 19.81
CA GLY A 209 -11.25 0.99 20.37
C GLY A 209 -10.30 0.25 19.39
N ARG A 210 -10.04 0.80 18.20
CA ARG A 210 -9.15 0.23 17.19
C ARG A 210 -7.98 1.16 16.92
N LYS A 211 -6.79 0.57 16.74
CA LYS A 211 -5.57 1.32 16.42
C LYS A 211 -5.28 1.35 14.92
N TYR A 212 -4.76 2.47 14.44
CA TYR A 212 -4.22 2.64 13.09
C TYR A 212 -2.96 3.49 13.09
N ALA A 213 -2.06 3.25 12.14
CA ALA A 213 -0.91 4.12 11.92
C ALA A 213 -1.39 5.44 11.31
N SER A 214 -1.14 6.56 11.97
CA SER A 214 -1.47 7.87 11.41
C SER A 214 -0.37 8.42 10.49
N GLU A 215 0.78 7.76 10.42
CA GLU A 215 1.86 8.04 9.49
C GLU A 215 2.34 6.73 8.87
N ILE A 216 2.30 6.65 7.54
CA ILE A 216 2.73 5.52 6.74
C ILE A 216 3.78 6.02 5.75
N SER A 217 4.95 5.41 5.76
CA SER A 217 6.03 5.71 4.82
C SER A 217 6.25 4.53 3.90
N VAL A 218 6.32 4.80 2.60
CA VAL A 218 6.59 3.80 1.55
C VAL A 218 7.81 4.24 0.75
N GLU A 219 8.82 3.38 0.66
CA GLU A 219 10.09 3.66 0.01
C GLU A 219 10.47 2.54 -0.96
N GLU A 220 10.92 2.89 -2.15
CA GLU A 220 11.58 1.98 -3.07
C GLU A 220 12.98 2.49 -3.42
N LYS A 221 14.00 1.89 -2.83
CA LYS A 221 15.40 2.36 -2.95
C LYS A 221 15.93 2.41 -4.38
N LYS A 222 15.56 1.45 -5.23
CA LYS A 222 16.03 1.41 -6.63
C LYS A 222 15.51 2.58 -7.46
N LYS A 223 14.32 3.08 -7.16
CA LYS A 223 13.66 4.18 -7.89
C LYS A 223 13.78 5.54 -7.20
N MET A 224 14.40 5.54 -6.01
CA MET A 224 14.62 6.74 -5.22
C MET A 224 13.34 7.57 -4.99
N PHE A 225 12.18 6.91 -4.91
CA PHE A 225 10.96 7.60 -4.51
C PHE A 225 10.61 7.28 -3.05
N HIS A 226 10.02 8.26 -2.42
CA HIS A 226 9.50 8.16 -1.07
C HIS A 226 8.10 8.78 -1.01
N VAL A 227 7.18 8.05 -0.42
CA VAL A 227 5.79 8.50 -0.23
C VAL A 227 5.45 8.42 1.25
N LYS A 228 4.95 9.52 1.81
CA LYS A 228 4.40 9.55 3.16
C LYS A 228 2.92 9.85 3.13
N LEU A 229 2.15 9.02 3.81
CA LEU A 229 0.74 9.23 4.05
C LEU A 229 0.55 9.70 5.49
N TYR A 230 -0.21 10.76 5.67
CA TYR A 230 -0.62 11.26 6.99
C TYR A 230 -2.13 11.17 7.09
N ILE A 231 -2.62 10.49 8.12
CA ILE A 231 -4.03 10.26 8.38
C ILE A 231 -4.44 11.08 9.60
N ASP A 232 -5.14 12.19 9.37
CA ASP A 232 -5.58 13.09 10.44
C ASP A 232 -6.94 12.67 11.01
N ASP A 233 -7.86 12.19 10.16
CA ASP A 233 -9.19 11.70 10.56
C ASP A 233 -9.60 10.50 9.72
N LEU A 234 -9.84 9.38 10.40
CA LEU A 234 -10.26 8.10 9.84
C LEU A 234 -11.57 7.66 10.49
N ILE A 235 -12.47 7.09 9.72
CA ILE A 235 -13.71 6.47 10.19
C ILE A 235 -13.72 5.03 9.74
N TYR A 236 -14.04 4.13 10.65
CA TYR A 236 -14.22 2.70 10.37
C TYR A 236 -15.63 2.38 9.86
N GLY A 237 -15.79 1.20 9.28
CA GLY A 237 -17.07 0.68 8.86
C GLY A 237 -17.64 1.33 7.60
N TYR A 238 -16.79 1.83 6.71
CA TYR A 238 -17.25 2.31 5.41
C TYR A 238 -17.65 1.11 4.54
N ASP A 239 -18.95 0.97 4.24
CA ASP A 239 -19.48 -0.16 3.49
C ASP A 239 -20.39 0.27 2.31
N SER A 240 -20.33 1.54 1.93
CA SER A 240 -21.05 2.03 0.76
C SER A 240 -20.35 1.59 -0.53
N ASP A 241 -21.15 1.33 -1.57
CA ASP A 241 -20.62 1.01 -2.88
C ASP A 241 -19.76 2.15 -3.43
N ILE A 242 -18.66 1.79 -4.07
CA ILE A 242 -17.77 2.71 -4.78
C ILE A 242 -18.07 2.60 -6.27
N GLU A 243 -18.61 3.67 -6.84
CA GLU A 243 -18.99 3.70 -8.25
C GLU A 243 -17.76 3.88 -9.16
N PHE A 244 -17.64 3.03 -10.19
CA PHE A 244 -16.59 3.13 -11.22
C PHE A 244 -16.97 4.19 -12.28
N ASN A 245 -17.15 5.44 -11.85
CA ASN A 245 -17.57 6.54 -12.72
C ASN A 245 -16.36 7.24 -13.34
N LEU A 246 -16.25 7.13 -14.67
CA LEU A 246 -15.16 7.70 -15.46
C LEU A 246 -15.66 8.94 -16.25
N PRO A 247 -14.91 10.05 -16.22
CA PRO A 247 -15.24 11.22 -17.03
C PRO A 247 -14.98 10.93 -18.53
N SER A 248 -15.47 11.83 -19.39
CA SER A 248 -15.25 11.74 -20.84
C SER A 248 -13.86 12.29 -21.23
N TYR A 249 -12.81 11.62 -20.78
CA TYR A 249 -11.42 11.95 -21.07
C TYR A 249 -10.81 10.93 -22.04
N THR A 250 -9.62 11.24 -22.58
CA THR A 250 -8.83 10.29 -23.37
C THR A 250 -8.46 9.07 -22.53
N ARG A 251 -8.72 7.87 -23.03
CA ARG A 251 -8.42 6.60 -22.36
C ARG A 251 -7.11 6.02 -22.87
N GLU A 252 -6.28 5.56 -21.95
CA GLU A 252 -5.03 4.83 -22.21
C GLU A 252 -5.06 3.53 -21.40
N SER A 253 -4.42 2.46 -21.90
CA SER A 253 -4.28 1.20 -21.16
C SER A 253 -3.16 1.31 -20.12
N LEU A 254 -3.39 0.76 -18.92
CA LEU A 254 -2.40 0.55 -17.86
C LEU A 254 -1.49 -0.64 -18.16
#